data_3fcbbb42c1d27f4faa43c4c96a5bb5ff
#
_entry.id   3fcbbb42c1d27f4faa43c4c96a5bb5ff
#
_cell.length_a   1.000
_cell.length_b   1.000
_cell.length_c   1.000
_cell.angle_alpha   90.00
_cell.angle_beta   90.00
_cell.angle_gamma   90.00
#
_symmetry.space_group_name_H-M   'P 1'
#
loop_
_entity.id
_entity.type
_entity.pdbx_description
1 polymer ?
#
loop_
_entity_poly.entity_id
_entity_poly.type
_entity_poly.pdbx_seq_one_letter_code
_entity_poly.pdbx_strand_id
1 'polypeptide(L)'
;MIKRDNVRVCVPRYLQIGKGSLNELPEIINILGSIKSLLIVTDKQMVSFGYVKKLQEVLTKAGLKSDVFDDTVPDPTDTVVLNGIKFLEKCKNDAVIGFGGGSPIDTAKAIAAMAKYSKNIQDYKPPSMFDKKGLPIIAIPTTAGTGSEVTHHAVIIDSNNNEKISCRGEGFVPICAIVDYDLTLSKPRRLTIDSAIDTLTHGIEAYVSKKATLFSD
;
A
#
# COMPACT_ATOMS: atom_id res chain seq x y z
N MET A 1 14.19 29.68 -6.47
CA MET A 1 13.74 28.27 -6.58
C MET A 1 14.68 27.55 -7.54
N ILE A 2 15.43 26.52 -7.08
CA ILE A 2 16.33 25.75 -7.96
C ILE A 2 15.42 24.74 -8.67
N LYS A 3 15.01 25.05 -9.91
CA LYS A 3 14.31 24.07 -10.76
C LYS A 3 15.29 22.92 -11.07
N ARG A 4 14.94 21.71 -10.74
CA ARG A 4 15.66 20.53 -11.22
C ARG A 4 15.16 20.22 -12.63
N ASP A 5 16.04 20.35 -13.61
CA ASP A 5 15.70 20.11 -15.03
C ASP A 5 15.53 18.61 -15.35
N ASN A 6 15.86 17.71 -14.40
CA ASN A 6 15.74 16.27 -14.57
C ASN A 6 15.08 15.64 -13.34
N VAL A 7 13.91 15.03 -13.55
CA VAL A 7 13.08 14.44 -12.50
C VAL A 7 12.74 13.00 -12.86
N ARG A 8 12.99 12.07 -11.93
CA ARG A 8 12.47 10.70 -12.04
C ARG A 8 11.23 10.58 -11.17
N VAL A 9 10.12 10.16 -11.76
CA VAL A 9 8.86 9.90 -11.07
C VAL A 9 8.58 8.39 -11.16
N CYS A 10 8.40 7.73 -10.00
CA CYS A 10 8.02 6.34 -9.90
C CYS A 10 6.58 6.27 -9.36
N VAL A 11 5.67 5.80 -10.21
CA VAL A 11 4.23 5.66 -9.89
C VAL A 11 3.75 4.26 -10.28
N PRO A 12 2.59 3.81 -9.78
CA PRO A 12 1.98 2.56 -10.22
C PRO A 12 1.84 2.49 -11.75
N ARG A 13 2.04 1.30 -12.31
CA ARG A 13 1.83 1.06 -13.74
C ARG A 13 0.37 1.28 -14.14
N TYR A 14 -0.57 0.92 -13.25
CA TYR A 14 -2.00 1.14 -13.41
C TYR A 14 -2.51 1.96 -12.24
N LEU A 15 -3.18 3.06 -12.56
CA LEU A 15 -3.85 3.93 -11.61
C LEU A 15 -5.30 4.11 -12.07
N GLN A 16 -6.21 3.37 -11.44
CA GLN A 16 -7.64 3.41 -11.74
C GLN A 16 -8.35 4.27 -10.68
N ILE A 17 -8.97 5.36 -11.12
CA ILE A 17 -9.61 6.33 -10.21
C ILE A 17 -11.07 6.50 -10.63
N GLY A 18 -11.98 6.36 -9.70
CA GLY A 18 -13.40 6.63 -9.94
C GLY A 18 -14.33 5.87 -9.03
N LYS A 19 -15.61 6.25 -9.07
CA LYS A 19 -16.67 5.55 -8.35
C LYS A 19 -16.82 4.13 -8.89
N GLY A 20 -16.77 3.16 -7.98
CA GLY A 20 -16.95 1.75 -8.35
C GLY A 20 -15.74 1.14 -9.05
N SER A 21 -14.59 1.83 -9.08
CA SER A 21 -13.37 1.34 -9.74
C SER A 21 -12.83 0.02 -9.13
N LEU A 22 -13.27 -0.34 -7.94
CA LEU A 22 -12.99 -1.66 -7.37
C LEU A 22 -13.45 -2.81 -8.27
N ASN A 23 -14.51 -2.62 -9.06
CA ASN A 23 -15.04 -3.64 -9.96
C ASN A 23 -14.15 -3.85 -11.21
N GLU A 24 -13.26 -2.91 -11.53
CA GLU A 24 -12.32 -3.01 -12.65
C GLU A 24 -11.04 -3.79 -12.28
N LEU A 25 -10.85 -4.07 -10.98
CA LEU A 25 -9.66 -4.78 -10.49
C LEU A 25 -9.40 -6.13 -11.20
N PRO A 26 -10.42 -6.99 -11.47
CA PRO A 26 -10.20 -8.25 -12.16
C PRO A 26 -9.64 -8.09 -13.58
N GLU A 27 -10.09 -7.08 -14.32
CA GLU A 27 -9.58 -6.79 -15.66
C GLU A 27 -8.09 -6.42 -15.61
N ILE A 28 -7.71 -5.56 -14.67
CA ILE A 28 -6.31 -5.16 -14.48
C ILE A 28 -5.46 -6.36 -14.07
N ILE A 29 -5.94 -7.22 -13.18
CA ILE A 29 -5.24 -8.46 -12.79
C ILE A 29 -5.04 -9.37 -13.99
N ASN A 30 -6.03 -9.50 -14.85
CA ASN A 30 -5.93 -10.29 -16.08
C ASN A 30 -4.87 -9.73 -17.04
N ILE A 31 -4.79 -8.40 -17.19
CA ILE A 31 -3.75 -7.73 -17.99
C ILE A 31 -2.36 -7.94 -17.39
N LEU A 32 -2.24 -7.96 -16.06
CA LEU A 32 -0.97 -8.25 -15.37
C LEU A 32 -0.50 -9.68 -15.60
N GLY A 33 -1.42 -10.60 -15.89
CA GLY A 33 -1.16 -12.04 -16.12
C GLY A 33 -0.65 -12.77 -14.88
N SER A 34 -0.60 -14.09 -14.93
CA SER A 34 0.02 -14.97 -13.91
C SER A 34 -0.47 -14.88 -12.45
N ILE A 35 -1.32 -13.93 -12.07
CA ILE A 35 -1.87 -13.82 -10.70
C ILE A 35 -3.17 -14.64 -10.63
N LYS A 36 -3.22 -15.63 -9.71
CA LYS A 36 -4.39 -16.50 -9.47
C LYS A 36 -4.87 -16.46 -8.03
N SER A 37 -4.00 -16.03 -7.12
CA SER A 37 -4.27 -15.99 -5.68
C SER A 37 -3.66 -14.74 -5.05
N LEU A 38 -4.41 -14.10 -4.16
CA LEU A 38 -4.03 -12.82 -3.57
C LEU A 38 -4.15 -12.86 -2.05
N LEU A 39 -3.16 -12.31 -1.36
CA LEU A 39 -3.25 -12.02 0.07
C LEU A 39 -3.82 -10.62 0.27
N ILE A 40 -4.99 -10.50 0.86
CA ILE A 40 -5.59 -9.23 1.28
C ILE A 40 -5.03 -8.89 2.66
N VAL A 41 -4.20 -7.85 2.74
CA VAL A 41 -3.66 -7.28 3.97
C VAL A 41 -4.50 -6.09 4.38
N THR A 42 -5.09 -6.14 5.56
CA THR A 42 -6.10 -5.19 6.02
C THR A 42 -6.15 -5.13 7.55
N ASP A 43 -7.10 -4.41 8.10
CA ASP A 43 -7.39 -4.36 9.52
C ASP A 43 -8.79 -4.89 9.86
N LYS A 44 -9.03 -5.17 11.14
CA LYS A 44 -10.31 -5.72 11.63
C LYS A 44 -11.49 -4.77 11.38
N GLN A 45 -11.24 -3.48 11.32
CA GLN A 45 -12.29 -2.49 11.06
C GLN A 45 -12.81 -2.60 9.63
N MET A 46 -11.92 -2.79 8.64
CA MET A 46 -12.30 -3.02 7.24
C MET A 46 -13.11 -4.31 7.08
N VAL A 47 -12.75 -5.36 7.84
CA VAL A 47 -13.53 -6.60 7.88
C VAL A 47 -14.93 -6.34 8.46
N SER A 48 -15.02 -5.65 9.59
CA SER A 48 -16.30 -5.37 10.26
C SER A 48 -17.26 -4.49 9.43
N PHE A 49 -16.71 -3.60 8.58
CA PHE A 49 -17.51 -2.78 7.66
C PHE A 49 -18.00 -3.56 6.42
N GLY A 50 -17.58 -4.82 6.26
CA GLY A 50 -17.98 -5.64 5.13
C GLY A 50 -17.23 -5.35 3.81
N TYR A 51 -16.28 -4.43 3.81
CA TYR A 51 -15.50 -4.06 2.62
C TYR A 51 -14.63 -5.21 2.12
N VAL A 52 -14.02 -5.96 3.04
CA VAL A 52 -13.23 -7.14 2.68
C VAL A 52 -14.07 -8.18 1.97
N LYS A 53 -15.29 -8.44 2.47
CA LYS A 53 -16.25 -9.35 1.84
C LYS A 53 -16.60 -8.90 0.41
N LYS A 54 -16.87 -7.59 0.23
CA LYS A 54 -17.13 -7.01 -1.09
C LYS A 54 -15.95 -7.24 -2.06
N LEU A 55 -14.72 -7.00 -1.61
CA LEU A 55 -13.52 -7.27 -2.42
C LEU A 55 -13.39 -8.76 -2.76
N GLN A 56 -13.59 -9.65 -1.79
CA GLN A 56 -13.54 -11.10 -2.02
C GLN A 56 -14.61 -11.56 -3.02
N GLU A 57 -15.81 -10.98 -3.00
CA GLU A 57 -16.87 -11.28 -3.97
C GLU A 57 -16.46 -10.88 -5.39
N VAL A 58 -15.84 -9.70 -5.56
CA VAL A 58 -15.30 -9.23 -6.86
C VAL A 58 -14.23 -10.19 -7.37
N LEU A 59 -13.28 -10.60 -6.54
CA LEU A 59 -12.21 -11.51 -6.91
C LEU A 59 -12.75 -12.91 -7.24
N THR A 60 -13.66 -13.44 -6.42
CA THR A 60 -14.24 -14.78 -6.60
C THR A 60 -15.04 -14.87 -7.89
N LYS A 61 -15.84 -13.85 -8.25
CA LYS A 61 -16.58 -13.79 -9.53
C LYS A 61 -15.64 -13.87 -10.74
N ALA A 62 -14.41 -13.40 -10.59
CA ALA A 62 -13.37 -13.46 -11.62
C ALA A 62 -12.53 -14.76 -11.57
N GLY A 63 -12.86 -15.73 -10.71
CA GLY A 63 -12.12 -16.98 -10.55
C GLY A 63 -10.79 -16.83 -9.79
N LEU A 64 -10.57 -15.71 -9.11
CA LEU A 64 -9.38 -15.43 -8.31
C LEU A 64 -9.58 -15.90 -6.86
N LYS A 65 -8.55 -16.54 -6.30
CA LYS A 65 -8.54 -16.91 -4.88
C LYS A 65 -8.02 -15.76 -4.02
N SER A 66 -8.55 -15.63 -2.81
CA SER A 66 -8.04 -14.64 -1.86
C SER A 66 -8.06 -15.17 -0.43
N ASP A 67 -6.99 -14.87 0.29
CA ASP A 67 -6.85 -15.09 1.72
C ASP A 67 -6.77 -13.73 2.41
N VAL A 68 -7.15 -13.64 3.69
CA VAL A 68 -7.22 -12.38 4.44
C VAL A 68 -6.29 -12.43 5.63
N PHE A 69 -5.41 -11.44 5.73
CA PHE A 69 -4.60 -11.13 6.90
C PHE A 69 -5.07 -9.80 7.46
N ASP A 70 -5.80 -9.82 8.57
CA ASP A 70 -6.50 -8.67 9.16
C ASP A 70 -5.88 -8.16 10.47
N ASP A 71 -4.66 -8.58 10.76
CA ASP A 71 -3.96 -8.20 12.00
C ASP A 71 -3.11 -6.91 11.86
N THR A 72 -3.33 -6.13 10.80
CA THR A 72 -2.66 -4.83 10.67
C THR A 72 -3.17 -3.87 11.73
N VAL A 73 -2.24 -3.13 12.33
CA VAL A 73 -2.52 -2.11 13.35
C VAL A 73 -2.08 -0.73 12.87
N PRO A 74 -2.61 0.36 13.44
CA PRO A 74 -2.03 1.69 13.26
C PRO A 74 -0.53 1.67 13.63
N ASP A 75 0.30 2.37 12.85
CA ASP A 75 1.76 2.35 13.00
C ASP A 75 2.31 0.90 13.02
N PRO A 76 2.27 0.18 11.88
CA PRO A 76 2.56 -1.24 11.83
C PRO A 76 4.01 -1.54 12.20
N THR A 77 4.20 -2.64 12.94
CA THR A 77 5.51 -3.10 13.37
C THR A 77 6.08 -4.18 12.45
N ASP A 78 7.38 -4.38 12.51
CA ASP A 78 8.08 -5.49 11.86
C ASP A 78 7.51 -6.85 12.29
N THR A 79 7.07 -6.99 13.54
CA THR A 79 6.41 -8.21 14.06
C THR A 79 5.12 -8.52 13.29
N VAL A 80 4.29 -7.50 13.01
CA VAL A 80 3.07 -7.66 12.20
C VAL A 80 3.43 -8.07 10.77
N VAL A 81 4.45 -7.44 10.19
CA VAL A 81 4.95 -7.80 8.85
C VAL A 81 5.43 -9.25 8.80
N LEU A 82 6.22 -9.69 9.78
CA LEU A 82 6.71 -11.07 9.86
C LEU A 82 5.59 -12.10 10.02
N ASN A 83 4.53 -11.77 10.76
CA ASN A 83 3.35 -12.63 10.87
C ASN A 83 2.61 -12.70 9.52
N GLY A 84 2.48 -11.58 8.83
CA GLY A 84 1.89 -11.54 7.47
C GLY A 84 2.72 -12.35 6.47
N ILE A 85 4.05 -12.33 6.55
CA ILE A 85 4.92 -13.17 5.71
C ILE A 85 4.70 -14.66 5.97
N LYS A 86 4.63 -15.08 7.24
CA LYS A 86 4.32 -16.48 7.60
C LYS A 86 2.95 -16.91 7.04
N PHE A 87 1.97 -16.01 7.11
CA PHE A 87 0.63 -16.28 6.57
C PHE A 87 0.67 -16.41 5.04
N LEU A 88 1.35 -15.51 4.35
CA LEU A 88 1.58 -15.53 2.90
C LEU A 88 2.24 -16.85 2.45
N GLU A 89 3.30 -17.28 3.16
CA GLU A 89 4.04 -18.52 2.87
C GLU A 89 3.14 -19.76 3.03
N LYS A 90 2.26 -19.76 4.04
CA LYS A 90 1.27 -20.83 4.26
C LYS A 90 0.24 -20.90 3.13
N CYS A 91 -0.30 -19.76 2.70
CA CYS A 91 -1.36 -19.67 1.69
C CYS A 91 -0.81 -19.75 0.26
N LYS A 92 0.50 -19.46 0.07
CA LYS A 92 1.19 -19.46 -1.24
C LYS A 92 0.54 -18.52 -2.27
N ASN A 93 0.18 -17.31 -1.82
CA ASN A 93 -0.42 -16.31 -2.72
C ASN A 93 0.62 -15.74 -3.71
N ASP A 94 0.15 -15.38 -4.91
CA ASP A 94 0.98 -14.87 -6.01
C ASP A 94 1.21 -13.35 -5.92
N ALA A 95 0.33 -12.64 -5.24
CA ALA A 95 0.35 -11.19 -5.11
C ALA A 95 -0.22 -10.75 -3.75
N VAL A 96 0.01 -9.48 -3.40
CA VAL A 96 -0.47 -8.89 -2.14
C VAL A 96 -1.34 -7.68 -2.45
N ILE A 97 -2.51 -7.60 -1.81
CA ILE A 97 -3.39 -6.42 -1.82
C ILE A 97 -3.26 -5.70 -0.48
N GLY A 98 -2.87 -4.43 -0.49
CA GLY A 98 -3.02 -3.55 0.68
C GLY A 98 -4.37 -2.85 0.61
N PHE A 99 -5.30 -3.19 1.51
CA PHE A 99 -6.67 -2.69 1.50
C PHE A 99 -7.02 -1.95 2.80
N GLY A 100 -7.13 -0.64 2.74
CA GLY A 100 -7.40 0.21 3.90
C GLY A 100 -6.72 1.56 3.83
N GLY A 101 -6.34 2.12 4.98
CA GLY A 101 -5.54 3.34 5.05
C GLY A 101 -4.05 3.08 4.76
N GLY A 102 -3.19 4.04 5.12
CA GLY A 102 -1.74 3.92 4.92
C GLY A 102 -1.14 2.69 5.58
N SER A 103 -1.53 2.37 6.82
CA SER A 103 -0.97 1.24 7.59
C SER A 103 -1.17 -0.13 6.92
N PRO A 104 -2.37 -0.55 6.47
CA PRO A 104 -2.54 -1.77 5.69
C PRO A 104 -1.73 -1.78 4.38
N ILE A 105 -1.67 -0.65 3.67
CA ILE A 105 -0.91 -0.56 2.42
C ILE A 105 0.59 -0.70 2.68
N ASP A 106 1.14 -0.03 3.68
CA ASP A 106 2.55 -0.11 4.04
C ASP A 106 2.93 -1.51 4.54
N THR A 107 2.05 -2.14 5.34
CA THR A 107 2.21 -3.54 5.76
C THR A 107 2.25 -4.48 4.55
N ALA A 108 1.34 -4.30 3.59
CA ALA A 108 1.30 -5.10 2.36
C ALA A 108 2.57 -4.95 1.52
N LYS A 109 3.07 -3.71 1.38
CA LYS A 109 4.33 -3.42 0.70
C LYS A 109 5.51 -4.12 1.37
N ALA A 110 5.60 -4.02 2.71
CA ALA A 110 6.66 -4.65 3.47
C ALA A 110 6.59 -6.18 3.35
N ILE A 111 5.42 -6.80 3.48
CA ILE A 111 5.21 -8.24 3.28
C ILE A 111 5.70 -8.64 1.88
N ALA A 112 5.25 -7.96 0.84
CA ALA A 112 5.58 -8.30 -0.55
C ALA A 112 7.08 -8.18 -0.86
N ALA A 113 7.74 -7.14 -0.30
CA ALA A 113 9.17 -6.92 -0.48
C ALA A 113 9.99 -7.94 0.33
N MET A 114 9.69 -8.10 1.62
CA MET A 114 10.49 -8.89 2.55
C MET A 114 10.30 -10.39 2.40
N ALA A 115 9.16 -10.87 1.88
CA ALA A 115 8.88 -12.31 1.73
C ALA A 115 9.92 -13.04 0.88
N LYS A 116 10.50 -12.37 -0.13
CA LYS A 116 11.50 -12.94 -1.04
C LYS A 116 12.95 -12.60 -0.68
N TYR A 117 13.17 -11.74 0.32
CA TYR A 117 14.49 -11.22 0.66
C TYR A 117 14.74 -11.25 2.17
N SER A 118 15.49 -10.29 2.70
CA SER A 118 15.75 -10.20 4.13
C SER A 118 14.46 -9.97 4.92
N LYS A 119 14.30 -10.70 6.02
CA LYS A 119 13.21 -10.54 6.98
C LYS A 119 13.57 -9.60 8.13
N ASN A 120 14.75 -8.96 8.07
CA ASN A 120 15.18 -7.94 9.04
C ASN A 120 14.83 -6.55 8.52
N ILE A 121 13.97 -5.83 9.22
CA ILE A 121 13.53 -4.48 8.81
C ILE A 121 14.69 -3.47 8.74
N GLN A 122 15.73 -3.64 9.53
CA GLN A 122 16.91 -2.78 9.52
C GLN A 122 17.66 -2.78 8.18
N ASP A 123 17.56 -3.86 7.39
CA ASP A 123 18.19 -3.93 6.08
C ASP A 123 17.53 -2.99 5.05
N TYR A 124 16.34 -2.48 5.36
CA TYR A 124 15.57 -1.54 4.53
C TYR A 124 15.66 -0.09 5.03
N LYS A 125 16.39 0.14 6.12
CA LYS A 125 16.58 1.48 6.68
C LYS A 125 17.45 2.34 5.77
N PRO A 126 17.11 3.63 5.56
CA PRO A 126 17.98 4.56 4.83
C PRO A 126 19.41 4.59 5.40
N PRO A 127 20.44 4.68 4.54
CA PRO A 127 20.38 5.02 3.12
C PRO A 127 20.04 3.88 2.16
N SER A 128 19.74 2.67 2.66
CA SER A 128 19.37 1.53 1.80
C SER A 128 18.18 1.84 0.92
N MET A 129 18.26 1.39 -0.35
CA MET A 129 17.17 1.46 -1.32
C MET A 129 16.84 0.04 -1.79
N PHE A 130 15.57 -0.33 -1.71
CA PHE A 130 15.10 -1.63 -2.15
C PHE A 130 14.51 -1.54 -3.56
N ASP A 131 15.36 -1.71 -4.58
CA ASP A 131 14.98 -1.62 -6.00
C ASP A 131 14.79 -2.99 -6.64
N LYS A 132 14.66 -4.05 -5.83
CA LYS A 132 14.44 -5.42 -6.28
C LYS A 132 12.95 -5.71 -6.42
N LYS A 133 12.60 -6.66 -7.30
CA LYS A 133 11.20 -7.09 -7.48
C LYS A 133 10.77 -8.07 -6.39
N GLY A 134 9.92 -7.60 -5.49
CA GLY A 134 9.16 -8.44 -4.56
C GLY A 134 8.00 -9.20 -5.24
N LEU A 135 6.95 -9.51 -4.47
CA LEU A 135 5.67 -9.92 -5.03
C LEU A 135 4.95 -8.70 -5.63
N PRO A 136 4.05 -8.88 -6.63
CA PRO A 136 3.20 -7.80 -7.10
C PRO A 136 2.37 -7.22 -5.95
N ILE A 137 2.31 -5.87 -5.88
CA ILE A 137 1.56 -5.13 -4.86
C ILE A 137 0.41 -4.42 -5.56
N ILE A 138 -0.80 -4.61 -5.05
CA ILE A 138 -2.00 -3.86 -5.45
C ILE A 138 -2.42 -3.02 -4.24
N ALA A 139 -2.61 -1.73 -4.40
CA ALA A 139 -3.03 -0.85 -3.33
C ALA A 139 -4.45 -0.34 -3.55
N ILE A 140 -5.29 -0.48 -2.53
CA ILE A 140 -6.70 -0.04 -2.55
C ILE A 140 -6.93 0.85 -1.32
N PRO A 141 -6.71 2.17 -1.43
CA PRO A 141 -6.87 3.08 -0.32
C PRO A 141 -8.34 3.29 0.04
N THR A 142 -8.62 3.41 1.33
CA THR A 142 -9.91 3.81 1.89
C THR A 142 -9.83 5.14 2.64
N THR A 143 -8.66 5.80 2.56
CA THR A 143 -8.40 7.14 3.08
C THR A 143 -7.83 8.01 1.97
N ALA A 144 -8.16 9.29 1.97
CA ALA A 144 -7.51 10.28 1.14
C ALA A 144 -6.59 11.11 2.04
N GLY A 145 -5.27 10.97 1.89
CA GLY A 145 -4.29 11.65 2.76
C GLY A 145 -2.88 11.12 2.55
N THR A 146 -2.63 9.90 2.97
CA THR A 146 -1.28 9.32 3.06
C THR A 146 -0.57 9.19 1.71
N GLY A 147 -1.31 9.00 0.61
CA GLY A 147 -0.73 8.73 -0.71
C GLY A 147 0.07 7.43 -0.81
N SER A 148 -0.09 6.52 0.18
CA SER A 148 0.70 5.29 0.23
C SER A 148 0.50 4.42 -1.02
N GLU A 149 -0.66 4.50 -1.66
CA GLU A 149 -1.00 3.75 -2.88
C GLU A 149 -0.16 4.14 -4.11
N VAL A 150 0.47 5.30 -4.10
CA VAL A 150 1.28 5.81 -5.24
C VAL A 150 2.74 6.04 -4.90
N THR A 151 3.17 5.79 -3.66
CA THR A 151 4.54 6.06 -3.22
C THR A 151 5.44 4.82 -3.25
N HIS A 152 6.74 5.07 -3.34
CA HIS A 152 7.81 4.06 -3.19
C HIS A 152 8.31 3.94 -1.73
N HIS A 153 7.47 4.29 -0.77
CA HIS A 153 7.77 4.26 0.66
C HIS A 153 6.85 3.27 1.38
N ALA A 154 7.36 2.63 2.42
CA ALA A 154 6.59 1.93 3.43
C ALA A 154 7.15 2.29 4.81
N VAL A 155 6.30 2.68 5.74
CA VAL A 155 6.70 3.10 7.08
C VAL A 155 6.36 1.99 8.06
N ILE A 156 7.41 1.38 8.66
CA ILE A 156 7.29 0.27 9.59
C ILE A 156 8.09 0.59 10.87
N ILE A 157 7.54 0.24 12.01
CA ILE A 157 8.25 0.38 13.30
C ILE A 157 9.10 -0.86 13.55
N ASP A 158 10.38 -0.65 13.83
CA ASP A 158 11.23 -1.68 14.44
C ASP A 158 10.83 -1.85 15.90
N SER A 159 10.26 -3.00 16.25
CA SER A 159 9.79 -3.29 17.60
C SER A 159 10.92 -3.42 18.64
N ASN A 160 12.16 -3.67 18.22
CA ASN A 160 13.30 -3.78 19.13
C ASN A 160 13.74 -2.41 19.66
N ASN A 161 13.71 -1.41 18.81
CA ASN A 161 14.23 -0.06 19.10
C ASN A 161 13.13 0.99 19.22
N ASN A 162 11.86 0.60 18.95
CA ASN A 162 10.73 1.52 18.80
C ASN A 162 11.01 2.65 17.79
N GLU A 163 11.75 2.31 16.74
CA GLU A 163 12.18 3.25 15.70
C GLU A 163 11.25 3.17 14.48
N LYS A 164 10.77 4.32 14.01
CA LYS A 164 9.96 4.42 12.81
C LYS A 164 10.88 4.46 11.57
N ILE A 165 10.90 3.37 10.80
CA ILE A 165 11.75 3.20 9.62
C ILE A 165 10.93 3.50 8.36
N SER A 166 11.37 4.49 7.58
CA SER A 166 10.85 4.75 6.24
C SER A 166 11.62 3.91 5.22
N CYS A 167 11.17 2.69 4.96
CA CYS A 167 11.71 1.84 3.90
C CYS A 167 11.45 2.47 2.54
N ARG A 168 12.45 2.45 1.63
CA ARG A 168 12.38 3.15 0.34
C ARG A 168 12.87 2.28 -0.81
N GLY A 169 12.35 2.55 -2.01
CA GLY A 169 12.83 1.96 -3.25
C GLY A 169 11.70 1.55 -4.20
N GLU A 170 12.05 1.31 -5.46
CA GLU A 170 11.09 0.93 -6.51
C GLU A 170 10.35 -0.37 -6.18
N GLY A 171 10.94 -1.26 -5.37
CA GLY A 171 10.31 -2.51 -4.93
C GLY A 171 9.11 -2.33 -4.00
N PHE A 172 8.90 -1.13 -3.45
CA PHE A 172 7.71 -0.78 -2.65
C PHE A 172 6.61 -0.07 -3.48
N VAL A 173 6.86 0.23 -4.76
CA VAL A 173 5.84 0.85 -5.61
C VAL A 173 4.77 -0.19 -5.94
N PRO A 174 3.48 0.07 -5.66
CA PRO A 174 2.41 -0.79 -6.12
C PRO A 174 2.40 -0.87 -7.65
N ILE A 175 2.19 -2.05 -8.20
CA ILE A 175 2.03 -2.22 -9.65
C ILE A 175 0.68 -1.67 -10.13
N CYS A 176 -0.30 -1.66 -9.22
CA CYS A 176 -1.65 -1.16 -9.45
C CYS A 176 -2.16 -0.44 -8.20
N ALA A 177 -2.81 0.71 -8.40
CA ALA A 177 -3.60 1.40 -7.38
C ALA A 177 -5.04 1.58 -7.86
N ILE A 178 -6.01 1.18 -7.03
CA ILE A 178 -7.45 1.32 -7.28
C ILE A 178 -8.01 2.33 -6.29
N VAL A 179 -8.28 3.53 -6.76
CA VAL A 179 -8.79 4.64 -5.95
C VAL A 179 -10.31 4.76 -6.17
N ASP A 180 -11.06 3.93 -5.46
CA ASP A 180 -12.52 3.98 -5.42
C ASP A 180 -12.97 4.87 -4.27
N TYR A 181 -13.37 6.10 -4.57
CA TYR A 181 -13.71 7.06 -3.52
C TYR A 181 -14.99 6.70 -2.73
N ASP A 182 -15.84 5.81 -3.22
CA ASP A 182 -16.96 5.27 -2.41
C ASP A 182 -16.45 4.54 -1.15
N LEU A 183 -15.24 3.97 -1.20
CA LEU A 183 -14.63 3.30 -0.04
C LEU A 183 -14.21 4.28 1.05
N THR A 184 -14.16 5.59 0.77
CA THR A 184 -13.79 6.61 1.76
C THR A 184 -14.98 7.14 2.54
N LEU A 185 -16.22 6.88 2.10
CA LEU A 185 -17.44 7.52 2.62
C LEU A 185 -17.83 7.04 4.01
N SER A 186 -17.46 5.82 4.41
CA SER A 186 -17.77 5.27 5.75
C SER A 186 -16.80 5.70 6.85
N LYS A 187 -15.78 6.47 6.51
CA LYS A 187 -14.78 6.95 7.46
C LYS A 187 -15.40 7.78 8.57
N PRO A 188 -15.04 7.54 9.85
CA PRO A 188 -15.43 8.44 10.94
C PRO A 188 -14.96 9.88 10.67
N ARG A 189 -15.78 10.87 11.08
CA ARG A 189 -15.48 12.29 10.87
C ARG A 189 -14.07 12.68 11.34
N ARG A 190 -13.66 12.18 12.52
CA ARG A 190 -12.32 12.46 13.06
C ARG A 190 -11.22 12.01 12.09
N LEU A 191 -11.28 10.77 11.60
CA LEU A 191 -10.29 10.25 10.67
C LEU A 191 -10.32 10.99 9.32
N THR A 192 -11.48 11.51 8.92
CA THR A 192 -11.60 12.36 7.73
C THR A 192 -10.85 13.68 7.92
N ILE A 193 -10.99 14.31 9.10
CA ILE A 193 -10.28 15.54 9.42
C ILE A 193 -8.78 15.29 9.49
N ASP A 194 -8.35 14.26 10.22
CA ASP A 194 -6.94 13.91 10.37
C ASP A 194 -6.28 13.67 9.00
N SER A 195 -6.95 12.90 8.12
CA SER A 195 -6.47 12.66 6.74
C SER A 195 -6.44 13.93 5.88
N ALA A 196 -7.41 14.84 6.06
CA ALA A 196 -7.44 16.10 5.30
C ALA A 196 -6.29 17.03 5.70
N ILE A 197 -5.99 17.11 6.98
CA ILE A 197 -4.83 17.88 7.48
C ILE A 197 -3.52 17.25 7.00
N ASP A 198 -3.41 15.93 7.02
CA ASP A 198 -2.25 15.21 6.48
C ASP A 198 -2.04 15.52 5.00
N THR A 199 -3.12 15.47 4.19
CA THR A 199 -3.07 15.86 2.77
C THR A 199 -2.58 17.29 2.57
N LEU A 200 -3.12 18.24 3.36
CA LEU A 200 -2.72 19.65 3.30
C LEU A 200 -1.23 19.81 3.66
N THR A 201 -0.79 19.11 4.71
CA THR A 201 0.61 19.11 5.14
C THR A 201 1.52 18.60 4.02
N HIS A 202 1.19 17.47 3.41
CA HIS A 202 1.95 16.91 2.29
C HIS A 202 2.02 17.88 1.09
N GLY A 203 0.91 18.55 0.76
CA GLY A 203 0.90 19.57 -0.30
C GLY A 203 1.82 20.75 0.00
N ILE A 204 1.79 21.27 1.24
CA ILE A 204 2.66 22.37 1.68
C ILE A 204 4.13 21.91 1.67
N GLU A 205 4.42 20.71 2.22
CA GLU A 205 5.79 20.18 2.26
C GLU A 205 6.35 19.97 0.85
N ALA A 206 5.55 19.43 -0.08
CA ALA A 206 5.97 19.29 -1.47
C ALA A 206 6.34 20.64 -2.09
N TYR A 207 5.50 21.66 -1.91
CA TYR A 207 5.70 23.00 -2.47
C TYR A 207 6.92 23.72 -1.90
N VAL A 208 7.14 23.66 -0.56
CA VAL A 208 8.28 24.37 0.10
C VAL A 208 9.57 23.54 0.09
N SER A 209 9.54 22.30 -0.35
CA SER A 209 10.70 21.41 -0.33
C SER A 209 11.84 21.94 -1.20
N LYS A 210 13.09 21.84 -0.71
CA LYS A 210 14.28 22.07 -1.54
C LYS A 210 14.39 21.07 -2.71
N LYS A 211 13.59 19.99 -2.70
CA LYS A 211 13.48 18.97 -3.75
C LYS A 211 12.25 19.17 -4.64
N ALA A 212 11.52 20.28 -4.46
CA ALA A 212 10.36 20.59 -5.29
C ALA A 212 10.71 20.60 -6.80
N THR A 213 9.77 20.17 -7.61
CA THR A 213 9.94 20.01 -9.05
C THR A 213 8.67 20.46 -9.76
N LEU A 214 8.73 20.63 -11.08
CA LEU A 214 7.54 20.93 -11.88
C LEU A 214 6.42 19.89 -11.75
N PHE A 215 6.75 18.67 -11.32
CA PHE A 215 5.75 17.62 -11.09
C PHE A 215 5.09 17.75 -9.71
N SER A 216 5.81 18.26 -8.71
CA SER A 216 5.31 18.43 -7.34
C SER A 216 4.65 19.78 -7.08
N ASP A 217 4.86 20.78 -7.94
CA ASP A 217 4.30 22.15 -7.85
C ASP A 217 2.91 22.21 -8.52
#